data_c798ff81ed0ae10e3023d847fa791937
#
_entry.id   c798ff81ed0ae10e3023d847fa791937
#
_cell.length_a   1.000
_cell.length_b   1.000
_cell.length_c   1.000
_cell.angle_alpha   90.00
_cell.angle_beta   90.00
_cell.angle_gamma   90.00
#
_symmetry.space_group_name_H-M   'P 1'
#
loop_
_entity.id
_entity.type
_entity.pdbx_description
1 polymer ?
#
loop_
_entity_poly.entity_id
_entity_poly.type
_entity_poly.pdbx_seq_one_letter_code
_entity_poly.pdbx_strand_id
1 'polypeptide(L)'
;HTLDAAGAVGTVEHVALVTGLKYYLGPFEAYGRNPARPPFREGQTRLAYRNFYYDQEDILAALADKYGFRWSVHRPHTVIGYALGNAMNMGVTLAVYGAIARETGRPFVFPGSPQQYDGTTDITDARLLARSLAWAATSPSATNEAFNAVNGDTFSWRDMWEVVAAGLGVEPAPYPGYPTPLVEQMTDAAPTWRRIAEREGLTEPDVDRLASWWHTDGDLGRPMETYADMTKSREAGFPDVQDSRRSFLDLFDRLRAERVIPEVKVR
;
A
#
# COMPACT_ATOMS: atom_id res chain seq x y z
N HIS A 1 -20.12 0.47 -16.37
CA HIS A 1 -21.42 -0.23 -16.28
C HIS A 1 -22.00 -0.23 -14.86
N THR A 2 -21.24 -0.65 -13.82
CA THR A 2 -21.77 -0.72 -12.44
C THR A 2 -22.20 0.64 -11.92
N LEU A 3 -21.36 1.67 -12.05
CA LEU A 3 -21.66 3.01 -11.55
C LEU A 3 -22.82 3.66 -12.35
N ASP A 4 -22.88 3.43 -13.67
CA ASP A 4 -23.97 3.93 -14.51
C ASP A 4 -25.32 3.29 -14.14
N ALA A 5 -25.32 1.97 -13.86
CA ALA A 5 -26.52 1.26 -13.38
C ALA A 5 -26.94 1.75 -11.97
N ALA A 6 -26.01 1.94 -11.04
CA ALA A 6 -26.29 2.43 -9.71
C ALA A 6 -26.85 3.88 -9.74
N GLY A 7 -26.25 4.74 -10.57
CA GLY A 7 -26.72 6.13 -10.74
C GLY A 7 -28.12 6.21 -11.33
N ALA A 8 -28.44 5.31 -12.30
CA ALA A 8 -29.78 5.26 -12.91
C ALA A 8 -30.90 4.88 -11.90
N VAL A 9 -30.60 4.24 -10.78
CA VAL A 9 -31.58 3.95 -9.72
C VAL A 9 -32.00 5.23 -8.97
N GLY A 10 -31.15 6.28 -8.97
CA GLY A 10 -31.48 7.58 -8.38
C GLY A 10 -31.42 7.66 -6.86
N THR A 11 -30.86 6.64 -6.19
CA THR A 11 -30.71 6.61 -4.72
C THR A 11 -29.27 6.82 -4.25
N VAL A 12 -28.32 6.94 -5.17
CA VAL A 12 -26.92 7.17 -4.86
C VAL A 12 -26.72 8.67 -4.55
N GLU A 13 -26.27 8.97 -3.34
CA GLU A 13 -25.99 10.35 -2.91
C GLU A 13 -24.51 10.72 -3.06
N HIS A 14 -23.63 9.75 -2.84
CA HIS A 14 -22.17 9.95 -2.91
C HIS A 14 -21.46 8.69 -3.45
N VAL A 15 -20.41 8.93 -4.22
CA VAL A 15 -19.50 7.88 -4.72
C VAL A 15 -18.07 8.22 -4.31
N ALA A 16 -17.44 7.36 -3.51
CA ALA A 16 -16.02 7.46 -3.20
C ALA A 16 -15.20 6.53 -4.11
N LEU A 17 -14.29 7.09 -4.89
CA LEU A 17 -13.38 6.36 -5.76
C LEU A 17 -12.00 6.28 -5.11
N VAL A 18 -11.44 5.08 -5.01
CA VAL A 18 -10.05 4.89 -4.62
C VAL A 18 -9.20 4.66 -5.87
N THR A 19 -8.24 5.56 -6.11
CA THR A 19 -7.21 5.42 -7.14
C THR A 19 -5.85 5.17 -6.49
N GLY A 20 -4.84 6.02 -6.65
CA GLY A 20 -3.58 5.88 -5.93
C GLY A 20 -2.41 6.62 -6.54
N LEU A 21 -1.24 6.33 -6.00
CA LEU A 21 0.03 7.00 -6.33
C LEU A 21 0.38 6.99 -7.83
N LYS A 22 -0.06 5.98 -8.58
CA LYS A 22 0.13 5.92 -10.04
C LYS A 22 -0.51 7.10 -10.79
N TYR A 23 -1.40 7.85 -10.14
CA TYR A 23 -1.88 9.13 -10.68
C TYR A 23 -0.71 10.08 -10.96
N TYR A 24 0.28 10.10 -10.08
CA TYR A 24 1.45 11.00 -10.15
C TYR A 24 2.64 10.38 -10.88
N LEU A 25 2.80 9.06 -10.80
CA LEU A 25 3.98 8.35 -11.29
C LEU A 25 3.78 7.71 -12.68
N GLY A 26 2.53 7.50 -13.09
CA GLY A 26 2.22 6.72 -14.28
C GLY A 26 2.40 5.20 -14.06
N PRO A 27 2.50 4.41 -15.13
CA PRO A 27 2.74 2.98 -15.05
C PRO A 27 4.19 2.69 -14.57
N PHE A 28 4.46 1.47 -14.13
CA PHE A 28 5.78 1.08 -13.60
C PHE A 28 6.93 1.39 -14.58
N GLU A 29 6.70 1.24 -15.88
CA GLU A 29 7.69 1.51 -16.92
C GLU A 29 8.07 2.99 -17.05
N ALA A 30 7.23 3.87 -16.50
CA ALA A 30 7.46 5.32 -16.49
C ALA A 30 8.24 5.80 -15.25
N TYR A 31 8.43 4.95 -14.25
CA TYR A 31 9.09 5.32 -13.01
C TYR A 31 10.54 5.79 -13.27
N GLY A 32 10.92 6.90 -12.66
CA GLY A 32 12.23 7.53 -12.86
C GLY A 32 12.41 8.29 -14.18
N ARG A 33 11.46 8.17 -15.13
CA ARG A 33 11.48 8.92 -16.40
C ARG A 33 10.61 10.17 -16.34
N ASN A 34 9.89 10.36 -15.27
CA ASN A 34 8.89 11.38 -15.12
C ASN A 34 9.40 12.51 -14.23
N PRO A 35 9.08 13.79 -14.54
CA PRO A 35 9.46 14.94 -13.74
C PRO A 35 8.64 15.10 -12.43
N ALA A 36 7.65 14.25 -12.18
CA ALA A 36 6.88 14.34 -10.93
C ALA A 36 7.80 14.18 -9.72
N ARG A 37 7.80 15.21 -8.87
CA ARG A 37 8.63 15.24 -7.65
C ARG A 37 7.73 15.28 -6.42
N PRO A 38 8.06 14.53 -5.35
CA PRO A 38 7.38 14.68 -4.08
C PRO A 38 7.70 16.03 -3.42
N PRO A 39 6.87 16.53 -2.48
CA PRO A 39 5.61 15.91 -2.10
C PRO A 39 4.54 15.98 -3.21
N PHE A 40 3.84 14.87 -3.45
CA PHE A 40 2.77 14.84 -4.43
C PHE A 40 1.54 15.61 -3.92
N ARG A 41 0.96 16.44 -4.79
CA ARG A 41 -0.20 17.28 -4.47
C ARG A 41 -1.32 17.05 -5.48
N GLU A 42 -2.55 17.14 -5.05
CA GLU A 42 -3.74 16.83 -5.85
C GLU A 42 -3.86 17.73 -7.09
N GLY A 43 -3.36 18.96 -7.01
CA GLY A 43 -3.35 19.93 -8.14
C GLY A 43 -2.26 19.70 -9.18
N GLN A 44 -1.41 18.68 -9.05
CA GLN A 44 -0.40 18.38 -10.07
C GLN A 44 -1.05 17.95 -11.38
N THR A 45 -0.49 18.43 -12.49
CA THR A 45 -0.98 18.12 -13.84
C THR A 45 -0.87 16.62 -14.13
N ARG A 46 -1.88 16.06 -14.78
CA ARG A 46 -1.85 14.71 -15.31
C ARG A 46 -0.69 14.51 -16.28
N LEU A 47 -0.10 13.35 -16.23
CA LEU A 47 1.01 12.99 -17.10
C LEU A 47 0.51 12.66 -18.52
N ALA A 48 1.38 12.82 -19.50
CA ALA A 48 1.10 12.46 -20.90
C ALA A 48 1.15 10.92 -21.16
N TYR A 49 0.85 10.12 -20.15
CA TYR A 49 0.75 8.66 -20.26
C TYR A 49 -0.70 8.21 -20.17
N ARG A 50 -1.06 7.14 -20.88
CA ARG A 50 -2.33 6.48 -20.66
C ARG A 50 -2.36 5.92 -19.23
N ASN A 51 -3.37 6.31 -18.47
CA ASN A 51 -3.51 5.92 -17.08
C ASN A 51 -4.98 5.64 -16.76
N PHE A 52 -5.30 4.41 -16.43
CA PHE A 52 -6.67 4.00 -16.13
C PHE A 52 -7.29 4.75 -14.94
N TYR A 53 -6.49 5.31 -14.03
CA TYR A 53 -7.00 6.19 -12.97
C TYR A 53 -7.59 7.48 -13.53
N TYR A 54 -7.00 8.04 -14.61
CA TYR A 54 -7.57 9.22 -15.26
C TYR A 54 -8.92 8.89 -15.90
N ASP A 55 -9.01 7.74 -16.59
CA ASP A 55 -10.26 7.27 -17.19
C ASP A 55 -11.34 7.04 -16.11
N GLN A 56 -10.97 6.49 -14.96
CA GLN A 56 -11.91 6.28 -13.84
C GLN A 56 -12.40 7.60 -13.22
N GLU A 57 -11.51 8.56 -13.00
CA GLU A 57 -11.88 9.89 -12.48
C GLU A 57 -12.78 10.63 -13.48
N ASP A 58 -12.49 10.56 -14.79
CA ASP A 58 -13.29 11.22 -15.84
C ASP A 58 -14.69 10.59 -15.98
N ILE A 59 -14.78 9.25 -15.90
CA ILE A 59 -16.07 8.53 -15.90
C ILE A 59 -16.87 8.88 -14.65
N LEU A 60 -16.23 8.96 -13.48
CA LEU A 60 -16.89 9.34 -12.23
C LEU A 60 -17.51 10.73 -12.34
N ALA A 61 -16.75 11.72 -12.78
CA ALA A 61 -17.21 13.09 -12.94
C ALA A 61 -18.38 13.18 -13.94
N ALA A 62 -18.25 12.55 -15.12
CA ALA A 62 -19.29 12.55 -16.14
C ALA A 62 -20.60 11.88 -15.67
N LEU A 63 -20.50 10.80 -14.88
CA LEU A 63 -21.69 10.14 -14.32
C LEU A 63 -22.29 10.92 -13.14
N ALA A 64 -21.49 11.62 -12.37
CA ALA A 64 -21.97 12.53 -11.33
C ALA A 64 -22.78 13.69 -11.94
N ASP A 65 -22.27 14.29 -13.02
CA ASP A 65 -23.01 15.33 -13.77
C ASP A 65 -24.32 14.80 -14.35
N LYS A 66 -24.31 13.56 -14.86
CA LYS A 66 -25.50 12.92 -15.45
C LYS A 66 -26.58 12.58 -14.42
N TYR A 67 -26.20 12.10 -13.25
CA TYR A 67 -27.12 11.54 -12.25
C TYR A 67 -27.30 12.37 -10.99
N GLY A 68 -26.51 13.43 -10.80
CA GLY A 68 -26.64 14.38 -9.68
C GLY A 68 -26.10 13.89 -8.35
N PHE A 69 -25.29 12.83 -8.30
CA PHE A 69 -24.63 12.41 -7.06
C PHE A 69 -23.32 13.18 -6.83
N ARG A 70 -22.91 13.28 -5.57
CA ARG A 70 -21.61 13.86 -5.17
C ARG A 70 -20.52 12.79 -5.27
N TRP A 71 -19.26 13.21 -5.35
CA TRP A 71 -18.16 12.29 -5.41
C TRP A 71 -16.95 12.77 -4.59
N SER A 72 -16.07 11.82 -4.27
CA SER A 72 -14.71 12.06 -3.82
C SER A 72 -13.75 11.07 -4.43
N VAL A 73 -12.50 11.50 -4.67
CA VAL A 73 -11.41 10.62 -5.11
C VAL A 73 -10.35 10.56 -4.03
N HIS A 74 -9.92 9.37 -3.68
CA HIS A 74 -8.88 9.14 -2.68
C HIS A 74 -7.67 8.50 -3.34
N ARG A 75 -6.50 9.12 -3.16
CA ARG A 75 -5.22 8.70 -3.76
C ARG A 75 -4.27 8.19 -2.68
N PRO A 76 -4.45 6.94 -2.22
CA PRO A 76 -3.51 6.33 -1.28
C PRO A 76 -2.16 6.02 -1.94
N HIS A 77 -1.13 5.89 -1.11
CA HIS A 77 0.10 5.19 -1.45
C HIS A 77 -0.06 3.68 -1.18
N THR A 78 1.05 2.93 -1.10
CA THR A 78 1.02 1.50 -0.76
C THR A 78 0.17 1.24 0.48
N VAL A 79 -0.94 0.52 0.28
CA VAL A 79 -1.91 0.29 1.36
C VAL A 79 -1.46 -0.87 2.24
N ILE A 80 -1.31 -0.62 3.53
CA ILE A 80 -1.01 -1.61 4.56
C ILE A 80 -2.29 -1.95 5.31
N GLY A 81 -2.64 -3.23 5.32
CA GLY A 81 -3.84 -3.69 6.01
C GLY A 81 -4.08 -5.19 5.86
N TYR A 82 -5.00 -5.72 6.67
CA TYR A 82 -5.36 -7.12 6.62
C TYR A 82 -6.27 -7.41 5.42
N ALA A 83 -5.75 -8.16 4.46
CA ALA A 83 -6.51 -8.69 3.34
C ALA A 83 -5.81 -9.94 2.80
N LEU A 84 -6.51 -11.07 2.80
CA LEU A 84 -6.00 -12.32 2.23
C LEU A 84 -6.46 -12.47 0.78
N GLY A 85 -5.63 -13.10 -0.04
CA GLY A 85 -5.91 -13.28 -1.47
C GLY A 85 -5.79 -12.00 -2.31
N ASN A 86 -5.23 -10.92 -1.74
CA ASN A 86 -4.90 -9.71 -2.48
C ASN A 86 -3.46 -9.80 -3.00
N ALA A 87 -3.30 -9.88 -4.31
CA ALA A 87 -2.00 -10.01 -4.98
C ALA A 87 -1.09 -8.76 -4.84
N MET A 88 -1.53 -7.68 -4.19
CA MET A 88 -0.79 -6.43 -4.05
C MET A 88 -0.67 -5.98 -2.59
N ASN A 89 -0.55 -6.91 -1.66
CA ASN A 89 -0.40 -6.62 -0.23
C ASN A 89 1.06 -6.74 0.23
N MET A 90 1.78 -5.63 0.21
CA MET A 90 3.17 -5.57 0.66
C MET A 90 3.32 -6.03 2.11
N GLY A 91 2.44 -5.62 3.02
CA GLY A 91 2.55 -5.95 4.44
C GLY A 91 2.49 -7.46 4.69
N VAL A 92 1.58 -8.18 4.02
CA VAL A 92 1.50 -9.65 4.09
C VAL A 92 2.71 -10.29 3.41
N THR A 93 3.15 -9.76 2.27
CA THR A 93 4.35 -10.27 1.56
C THR A 93 5.59 -10.18 2.44
N LEU A 94 5.82 -9.05 3.13
CA LEU A 94 6.95 -8.90 4.06
C LEU A 94 6.84 -9.83 5.28
N ALA A 95 5.62 -10.06 5.78
CA ALA A 95 5.40 -10.99 6.88
C ALA A 95 5.75 -12.44 6.50
N VAL A 96 5.37 -12.86 5.30
CA VAL A 96 5.73 -14.19 4.76
C VAL A 96 7.25 -14.28 4.51
N TYR A 97 7.86 -13.24 3.94
CA TYR A 97 9.31 -13.18 3.75
C TYR A 97 10.07 -13.33 5.07
N GLY A 98 9.67 -12.59 6.10
CA GLY A 98 10.30 -12.70 7.43
C GLY A 98 10.14 -14.10 8.05
N ALA A 99 8.96 -14.73 7.90
CA ALA A 99 8.74 -16.08 8.39
C ALA A 99 9.61 -17.11 7.67
N ILE A 100 9.78 -17.00 6.35
CA ILE A 100 10.65 -17.86 5.56
C ILE A 100 12.13 -17.62 5.93
N ALA A 101 12.55 -16.37 6.07
CA ALA A 101 13.91 -16.02 6.47
C ALA A 101 14.28 -16.64 7.83
N ARG A 102 13.38 -16.52 8.81
CA ARG A 102 13.54 -17.13 10.14
C ARG A 102 13.62 -18.65 10.08
N GLU A 103 12.79 -19.29 9.28
CA GLU A 103 12.75 -20.74 9.12
C GLU A 103 14.02 -21.30 8.50
N THR A 104 14.54 -20.61 7.49
CA THR A 104 15.67 -21.09 6.68
C THR A 104 17.02 -20.56 7.16
N GLY A 105 17.05 -19.60 8.09
CA GLY A 105 18.26 -18.91 8.52
C GLY A 105 18.88 -18.01 7.46
N ARG A 106 18.15 -17.71 6.37
CA ARG A 106 18.64 -16.78 5.35
C ARG A 106 18.58 -15.33 5.84
N PRO A 107 19.47 -14.46 5.33
CA PRO A 107 19.49 -13.06 5.72
C PRO A 107 18.17 -12.36 5.38
N PHE A 108 17.64 -11.55 6.31
CA PHE A 108 16.47 -10.69 6.09
C PHE A 108 16.95 -9.32 5.59
N VAL A 109 17.19 -9.23 4.27
CA VAL A 109 17.75 -8.05 3.60
C VAL A 109 16.64 -7.19 3.03
N PHE A 110 16.75 -5.85 3.14
CA PHE A 110 15.87 -4.94 2.40
C PHE A 110 16.03 -5.16 0.88
N PRO A 111 14.94 -5.51 0.14
CA PRO A 111 15.10 -5.96 -1.24
C PRO A 111 15.12 -4.84 -2.27
N GLY A 112 14.81 -3.61 -1.86
CA GLY A 112 14.54 -2.49 -2.75
C GLY A 112 15.75 -1.67 -3.19
N SER A 113 15.47 -0.51 -3.78
CA SER A 113 16.46 0.40 -4.30
C SER A 113 17.16 1.23 -3.21
N PRO A 114 18.36 1.76 -3.47
CA PRO A 114 19.01 2.72 -2.57
C PRO A 114 18.16 3.97 -2.33
N GLN A 115 17.43 4.43 -3.36
CA GLN A 115 16.55 5.60 -3.26
C GLN A 115 15.36 5.38 -2.31
N GLN A 116 14.82 4.15 -2.26
CA GLN A 116 13.79 3.81 -1.28
C GLN A 116 14.40 3.52 0.10
N TYR A 117 15.58 2.92 0.16
CA TYR A 117 16.23 2.62 1.44
C TYR A 117 16.59 3.87 2.23
N ASP A 118 17.22 4.85 1.60
CA ASP A 118 17.72 6.08 2.23
C ASP A 118 16.78 7.29 2.09
N GLY A 119 15.91 7.28 1.08
CA GLY A 119 15.02 8.39 0.78
C GLY A 119 13.73 8.37 1.59
N THR A 120 12.95 9.44 1.42
CA THR A 120 11.68 9.64 2.11
C THR A 120 10.55 8.93 1.40
N THR A 121 9.73 8.21 2.15
CA THR A 121 8.49 7.58 1.67
C THR A 121 7.38 7.68 2.71
N ASP A 122 6.16 7.37 2.30
CA ASP A 122 4.99 7.21 3.15
C ASP A 122 4.21 5.93 2.77
N ILE A 123 3.20 5.61 3.53
CA ILE A 123 2.25 4.53 3.26
C ILE A 123 0.83 4.96 3.65
N THR A 124 -0.13 4.12 3.33
CA THR A 124 -1.52 4.28 3.75
C THR A 124 -1.96 3.10 4.61
N ASP A 125 -2.40 3.34 5.83
CA ASP A 125 -3.13 2.34 6.61
C ASP A 125 -4.55 2.19 6.06
N ALA A 126 -4.99 0.97 5.82
CA ALA A 126 -6.34 0.70 5.32
C ALA A 126 -7.45 1.26 6.24
N ARG A 127 -7.19 1.34 7.55
CA ARG A 127 -8.12 1.92 8.53
C ARG A 127 -8.22 3.44 8.38
N LEU A 128 -7.10 4.13 8.11
CA LEU A 128 -7.09 5.55 7.82
C LEU A 128 -7.82 5.83 6.50
N LEU A 129 -7.55 5.05 5.47
CA LEU A 129 -8.26 5.17 4.19
C LEU A 129 -9.77 5.02 4.38
N ALA A 130 -10.21 4.03 5.16
CA ALA A 130 -11.63 3.82 5.44
C ALA A 130 -12.27 5.03 6.15
N ARG A 131 -11.56 5.64 7.12
CA ARG A 131 -12.03 6.86 7.78
C ARG A 131 -12.09 8.05 6.82
N SER A 132 -11.11 8.18 5.93
CA SER A 132 -11.09 9.22 4.88
C SER A 132 -12.29 9.09 3.93
N LEU A 133 -12.63 7.87 3.51
CA LEU A 133 -13.80 7.60 2.67
C LEU A 133 -15.10 7.98 3.40
N ALA A 134 -15.24 7.58 4.67
CA ALA A 134 -16.43 7.88 5.49
C ALA A 134 -16.58 9.39 5.74
N TRP A 135 -15.49 10.09 6.05
CA TRP A 135 -15.46 11.54 6.21
C TRP A 135 -15.92 12.24 4.93
N ALA A 136 -15.35 11.88 3.78
CA ALA A 136 -15.68 12.53 2.52
C ALA A 136 -17.14 12.31 2.08
N ALA A 137 -17.72 11.15 2.42
CA ALA A 137 -19.11 10.86 2.12
C ALA A 137 -20.10 11.79 2.85
N THR A 138 -19.69 12.35 3.98
CA THR A 138 -20.56 13.16 4.85
C THR A 138 -20.16 14.63 4.97
N SER A 139 -18.94 14.98 4.53
CA SER A 139 -18.39 16.34 4.65
C SER A 139 -18.71 17.20 3.43
N PRO A 140 -19.36 18.36 3.60
CA PRO A 140 -19.58 19.29 2.49
C PRO A 140 -18.29 19.80 1.84
N SER A 141 -17.21 19.95 2.62
CA SER A 141 -15.89 20.41 2.13
C SER A 141 -15.17 19.39 1.25
N ALA A 142 -15.63 18.12 1.24
CA ALA A 142 -15.08 17.07 0.41
C ALA A 142 -15.89 16.81 -0.86
N THR A 143 -16.94 17.59 -1.10
CA THR A 143 -17.83 17.41 -2.24
C THR A 143 -17.12 17.70 -3.55
N ASN A 144 -17.10 16.70 -4.44
CA ASN A 144 -16.52 16.76 -5.79
C ASN A 144 -15.02 17.11 -5.79
N GLU A 145 -14.29 16.54 -4.83
CA GLU A 145 -12.88 16.80 -4.62
C GLU A 145 -12.03 15.53 -4.63
N ALA A 146 -10.76 15.70 -5.00
CA ALA A 146 -9.75 14.65 -4.87
C ALA A 146 -8.82 14.93 -3.69
N PHE A 147 -8.43 13.89 -2.95
CA PHE A 147 -7.54 13.97 -1.79
C PHE A 147 -6.45 12.90 -1.84
N ASN A 148 -5.24 13.26 -1.47
CA ASN A 148 -4.27 12.28 -1.03
C ASN A 148 -4.75 11.63 0.27
N ALA A 149 -4.44 10.36 0.44
CA ALA A 149 -4.88 9.59 1.61
C ALA A 149 -3.74 8.72 2.13
N VAL A 150 -2.74 9.35 2.74
CA VAL A 150 -1.58 8.68 3.36
C VAL A 150 -1.58 8.90 4.87
N ASN A 151 -0.76 8.15 5.61
CA ASN A 151 -0.76 8.16 7.08
C ASN A 151 -0.47 9.53 7.71
N GLY A 152 0.26 10.39 7.01
CA GLY A 152 0.57 11.75 7.46
C GLY A 152 1.91 11.88 8.17
N ASP A 153 2.60 10.77 8.42
CA ASP A 153 4.03 10.69 8.74
C ASP A 153 4.84 10.25 7.51
N THR A 154 6.14 10.41 7.58
CA THR A 154 7.10 9.94 6.56
C THR A 154 8.24 9.20 7.23
N PHE A 155 8.90 8.30 6.50
CA PHE A 155 10.02 7.52 7.01
C PHE A 155 11.02 7.15 5.90
N SER A 156 12.21 6.68 6.28
CA SER A 156 13.12 5.94 5.42
C SER A 156 12.90 4.44 5.59
N TRP A 157 13.06 3.65 4.52
CA TRP A 157 13.04 2.19 4.70
C TRP A 157 14.22 1.69 5.53
N ARG A 158 15.31 2.42 5.64
CA ARG A 158 16.41 2.11 6.58
C ARG A 158 15.86 1.96 8.01
N ASP A 159 15.12 2.96 8.49
CA ASP A 159 14.59 2.94 9.86
C ASP A 159 13.38 2.01 10.00
N MET A 160 12.52 1.96 8.97
CA MET A 160 11.34 1.11 8.99
C MET A 160 11.70 -0.38 8.90
N TRP A 161 12.81 -0.73 8.24
CA TRP A 161 13.24 -2.13 8.12
C TRP A 161 13.59 -2.75 9.47
N GLU A 162 14.18 -1.97 10.36
CA GLU A 162 14.42 -2.37 11.74
C GLU A 162 13.12 -2.67 12.49
N VAL A 163 12.10 -1.82 12.30
CA VAL A 163 10.76 -2.01 12.89
C VAL A 163 10.08 -3.26 12.34
N VAL A 164 10.13 -3.45 11.03
CA VAL A 164 9.56 -4.63 10.36
C VAL A 164 10.26 -5.90 10.82
N ALA A 165 11.59 -5.90 10.87
CA ALA A 165 12.39 -7.04 11.34
C ALA A 165 12.07 -7.40 12.80
N ALA A 166 12.07 -6.41 13.68
CA ALA A 166 11.71 -6.60 15.09
C ALA A 166 10.27 -7.15 15.23
N GLY A 167 9.31 -6.57 14.50
CA GLY A 167 7.92 -7.02 14.48
C GLY A 167 7.75 -8.45 13.99
N LEU A 168 8.63 -8.96 13.14
CA LEU A 168 8.62 -10.32 12.61
C LEU A 168 9.53 -11.30 13.39
N GLY A 169 10.30 -10.80 14.38
CA GLY A 169 11.22 -11.60 15.16
C GLY A 169 12.39 -12.16 14.35
N VAL A 170 12.93 -11.35 13.44
CA VAL A 170 14.11 -11.65 12.63
C VAL A 170 15.16 -10.56 12.80
N GLU A 171 16.44 -10.91 12.67
CA GLU A 171 17.51 -9.92 12.62
C GLU A 171 17.63 -9.33 11.22
N PRO A 172 17.60 -7.98 11.07
CA PRO A 172 17.80 -7.36 9.78
C PRO A 172 19.27 -7.54 9.34
N ALA A 173 19.47 -7.96 8.11
CA ALA A 173 20.80 -8.00 7.53
C ALA A 173 21.19 -6.64 6.94
N PRO A 174 22.49 -6.28 6.93
CA PRO A 174 22.97 -5.06 6.32
C PRO A 174 22.52 -4.90 4.88
N TYR A 175 22.04 -3.72 4.51
CA TYR A 175 21.69 -3.43 3.12
C TYR A 175 22.96 -3.36 2.26
N PRO A 176 23.04 -4.10 1.13
CA PRO A 176 24.25 -4.19 0.33
C PRO A 176 24.51 -2.95 -0.56
N GLY A 177 23.57 -1.99 -0.62
CA GLY A 177 23.67 -0.80 -1.45
C GLY A 177 23.09 -0.97 -2.88
N TYR A 178 22.47 -2.11 -3.15
CA TYR A 178 21.81 -2.42 -4.43
C TYR A 178 20.59 -3.32 -4.21
N PRO A 179 19.63 -3.33 -5.16
CA PRO A 179 18.44 -4.17 -5.03
C PRO A 179 18.77 -5.67 -5.00
N THR A 180 18.07 -6.40 -4.13
CA THR A 180 18.08 -7.86 -4.04
C THR A 180 16.65 -8.38 -4.16
N PRO A 181 16.10 -8.50 -5.39
CA PRO A 181 14.68 -8.73 -5.62
C PRO A 181 14.15 -9.99 -4.94
N LEU A 182 12.96 -9.88 -4.34
CA LEU A 182 12.29 -11.01 -3.68
C LEU A 182 11.95 -12.13 -4.68
N VAL A 183 11.62 -11.79 -5.92
CA VAL A 183 11.39 -12.81 -6.96
C VAL A 183 12.59 -13.74 -7.16
N GLU A 184 13.82 -13.27 -6.95
CA GLU A 184 15.05 -14.06 -7.03
C GLU A 184 15.33 -14.82 -5.73
N GLN A 185 15.07 -14.17 -4.58
CA GLN A 185 15.32 -14.75 -3.26
C GLN A 185 14.32 -15.84 -2.88
N MET A 186 13.07 -15.79 -3.40
CA MET A 186 11.93 -16.59 -2.97
C MET A 186 11.55 -17.71 -3.96
N THR A 187 12.47 -18.16 -4.78
CA THR A 187 12.24 -19.23 -5.77
C THR A 187 11.82 -20.58 -5.15
N ASP A 188 12.20 -20.82 -3.89
CA ASP A 188 11.84 -21.99 -3.09
C ASP A 188 10.76 -21.72 -2.02
N ALA A 189 10.07 -20.57 -2.12
CA ALA A 189 9.09 -20.14 -1.12
C ALA A 189 7.94 -21.14 -0.95
N ALA A 190 7.40 -21.68 -2.03
CA ALA A 190 6.21 -22.52 -1.98
C ALA A 190 6.41 -23.81 -1.15
N PRO A 191 7.42 -24.66 -1.37
CA PRO A 191 7.65 -25.82 -0.53
C PRO A 191 8.06 -25.46 0.91
N THR A 192 8.78 -24.36 1.10
CA THR A 192 9.18 -23.89 2.44
C THR A 192 7.98 -23.40 3.23
N TRP A 193 7.14 -22.58 2.63
CA TRP A 193 5.92 -22.07 3.26
C TRP A 193 4.96 -23.19 3.64
N ARG A 194 4.74 -24.16 2.75
CA ARG A 194 3.86 -25.30 3.03
C ARG A 194 4.30 -26.05 4.27
N ARG A 195 5.61 -26.33 4.43
CA ARG A 195 6.15 -26.99 5.64
C ARG A 195 5.91 -26.16 6.90
N ILE A 196 6.09 -24.81 6.82
CA ILE A 196 5.79 -23.92 7.94
C ILE A 196 4.31 -24.00 8.28
N ALA A 197 3.44 -23.86 7.29
CA ALA A 197 1.99 -23.83 7.47
C ALA A 197 1.45 -25.13 8.08
N GLU A 198 1.91 -26.28 7.61
CA GLU A 198 1.54 -27.60 8.15
C GLU A 198 1.99 -27.75 9.61
N ARG A 199 3.25 -27.41 9.90
CA ARG A 199 3.82 -27.54 11.25
C ARG A 199 3.17 -26.62 12.28
N GLU A 200 2.90 -25.38 11.89
CA GLU A 200 2.36 -24.36 12.80
C GLU A 200 0.82 -24.27 12.74
N GLY A 201 0.17 -25.06 11.88
CA GLY A 201 -1.29 -25.08 11.73
C GLY A 201 -1.87 -23.78 11.18
N LEU A 202 -1.19 -23.19 10.20
CA LEU A 202 -1.61 -21.93 9.59
C LEU A 202 -2.84 -22.12 8.68
N THR A 203 -3.61 -21.05 8.53
CA THR A 203 -4.89 -21.07 7.80
C THR A 203 -4.72 -21.08 6.28
N GLU A 204 -3.57 -20.61 5.75
CA GLU A 204 -3.31 -20.56 4.32
C GLU A 204 -1.94 -21.21 3.97
N PRO A 205 -1.94 -22.43 3.42
CA PRO A 205 -0.73 -23.15 3.02
C PRO A 205 -0.20 -22.75 1.65
N ASP A 206 -0.97 -22.01 0.86
CA ASP A 206 -0.56 -21.55 -0.47
C ASP A 206 0.05 -20.15 -0.38
N VAL A 207 1.38 -20.07 -0.58
CA VAL A 207 2.12 -18.82 -0.50
C VAL A 207 1.71 -17.81 -1.57
N ASP A 208 1.28 -18.26 -2.75
CA ASP A 208 0.89 -17.39 -3.86
C ASP A 208 -0.43 -16.65 -3.58
N ARG A 209 -1.20 -17.11 -2.60
CA ARG A 209 -2.38 -16.40 -2.10
C ARG A 209 -2.05 -15.35 -1.03
N LEU A 210 -0.85 -15.35 -0.51
CA LEU A 210 -0.41 -14.43 0.56
C LEU A 210 0.60 -13.41 0.05
N ALA A 211 1.61 -13.84 -0.71
CA ALA A 211 2.75 -13.04 -1.10
C ALA A 211 2.78 -12.73 -2.59
N SER A 212 3.08 -11.49 -2.92
CA SER A 212 3.33 -11.04 -4.29
C SER A 212 4.72 -10.43 -4.38
N TRP A 213 5.70 -11.26 -4.67
CA TRP A 213 7.10 -10.89 -4.72
C TRP A 213 7.36 -9.76 -5.72
N TRP A 214 6.91 -9.93 -6.97
CA TRP A 214 7.11 -8.96 -8.05
C TRP A 214 6.49 -7.59 -7.76
N HIS A 215 5.33 -7.55 -7.11
CA HIS A 215 4.68 -6.29 -6.78
C HIS A 215 5.42 -5.56 -5.66
N THR A 216 5.85 -6.30 -4.63
CA THR A 216 6.65 -5.74 -3.54
C THR A 216 8.00 -5.25 -4.04
N ASP A 217 8.65 -5.99 -4.93
CA ASP A 217 9.88 -5.54 -5.61
C ASP A 217 9.65 -4.26 -6.42
N GLY A 218 8.51 -4.16 -7.13
CA GLY A 218 8.13 -2.95 -7.87
C GLY A 218 7.92 -1.74 -6.96
N ASP A 219 7.33 -1.93 -5.79
CA ASP A 219 7.09 -0.87 -4.83
C ASP A 219 8.38 -0.43 -4.11
N LEU A 220 9.17 -1.37 -3.61
CA LEU A 220 10.42 -1.09 -2.90
C LEU A 220 11.58 -0.73 -3.84
N GLY A 221 11.48 -1.12 -5.10
CA GLY A 221 12.49 -0.85 -6.13
C GLY A 221 12.36 0.52 -6.82
N ARG A 222 11.45 1.40 -6.41
CA ARG A 222 11.28 2.72 -7.04
C ARG A 222 12.59 3.52 -7.03
N PRO A 223 12.98 4.14 -8.17
CA PRO A 223 14.23 4.89 -8.27
C PRO A 223 14.09 6.35 -7.79
N MET A 224 13.12 6.66 -6.93
CA MET A 224 12.87 7.99 -6.40
C MET A 224 12.20 7.93 -5.04
N GLU A 225 12.21 9.04 -4.33
CA GLU A 225 11.38 9.27 -3.15
C GLU A 225 9.90 9.31 -3.51
N THR A 226 9.04 8.86 -2.60
CA THR A 226 7.59 8.77 -2.84
C THR A 226 6.80 9.11 -1.59
N TYR A 227 6.36 10.37 -1.48
CA TYR A 227 5.49 10.81 -0.39
C TYR A 227 4.54 11.91 -0.86
N ALA A 228 3.39 12.03 -0.21
CA ALA A 228 2.33 12.93 -0.58
C ALA A 228 2.11 14.04 0.46
N ASP A 229 1.59 15.17 0.00
CA ASP A 229 1.17 16.28 0.85
C ASP A 229 -0.29 16.08 1.28
N MET A 230 -0.55 16.14 2.58
CA MET A 230 -1.88 15.97 3.17
C MET A 230 -2.54 17.31 3.54
N THR A 231 -1.97 18.46 3.14
CA THR A 231 -2.47 19.79 3.53
C THR A 231 -3.92 19.98 3.11
N LYS A 232 -4.28 19.63 1.88
CA LYS A 232 -5.63 19.81 1.34
C LYS A 232 -6.70 19.08 2.18
N SER A 233 -6.48 17.82 2.52
CA SER A 233 -7.44 17.06 3.33
C SER A 233 -7.56 17.62 4.75
N ARG A 234 -6.46 18.08 5.36
CA ARG A 234 -6.44 18.69 6.68
C ARG A 234 -7.21 20.03 6.70
N GLU A 235 -6.97 20.90 5.71
CA GLU A 235 -7.71 22.15 5.55
C GLU A 235 -9.20 21.93 5.28
N ALA A 236 -9.55 20.85 4.60
CA ALA A 236 -10.93 20.43 4.37
C ALA A 236 -11.59 19.78 5.60
N GLY A 237 -10.87 19.59 6.70
CA GLY A 237 -11.40 19.09 7.97
C GLY A 237 -11.23 17.58 8.20
N PHE A 238 -10.28 16.92 7.54
CA PHE A 238 -9.83 15.55 7.86
C PHE A 238 -8.50 15.60 8.62
N PRO A 239 -8.52 15.60 9.96
CA PRO A 239 -7.31 15.78 10.77
C PRO A 239 -6.60 14.46 11.07
N ASP A 240 -7.17 13.32 10.69
CA ASP A 240 -6.68 12.01 11.09
C ASP A 240 -5.24 11.76 10.60
N VAL A 241 -4.49 11.13 11.47
CA VAL A 241 -3.14 10.64 11.22
C VAL A 241 -3.01 9.19 11.68
N GLN A 242 -2.03 8.47 11.15
CA GLN A 242 -1.71 7.11 11.53
C GLN A 242 -0.20 6.96 11.60
N ASP A 243 0.30 6.34 12.67
CA ASP A 243 1.71 5.97 12.78
C ASP A 243 2.01 4.79 11.84
N SER A 244 2.93 4.98 10.90
CA SER A 244 3.29 3.98 9.90
C SER A 244 3.95 2.74 10.51
N ARG A 245 4.70 2.89 11.60
CA ARG A 245 5.26 1.75 12.36
C ARG A 245 4.15 0.89 12.96
N ARG A 246 3.14 1.54 13.55
CA ARG A 246 1.95 0.87 14.08
C ARG A 246 1.17 0.14 13.01
N SER A 247 1.09 0.70 11.80
CA SER A 247 0.40 0.03 10.69
C SER A 247 0.99 -1.35 10.38
N PHE A 248 2.32 -1.49 10.40
CA PHE A 248 2.98 -2.78 10.21
C PHE A 248 2.83 -3.68 11.44
N LEU A 249 3.10 -3.17 12.64
CA LEU A 249 3.06 -3.99 13.86
C LEU A 249 1.66 -4.54 14.13
N ASP A 250 0.62 -3.70 14.05
CA ASP A 250 -0.78 -4.11 14.23
C ASP A 250 -1.20 -5.15 13.16
N LEU A 251 -0.71 -4.99 11.91
CA LEU A 251 -0.95 -5.99 10.88
C LEU A 251 -0.31 -7.33 11.23
N PHE A 252 0.96 -7.33 11.66
CA PHE A 252 1.66 -8.57 12.01
C PHE A 252 1.01 -9.27 13.20
N ASP A 253 0.58 -8.53 14.21
CA ASP A 253 -0.14 -9.08 15.36
C ASP A 253 -1.46 -9.71 14.92
N ARG A 254 -2.21 -9.04 14.04
CA ARG A 254 -3.45 -9.61 13.49
C ARG A 254 -3.20 -10.85 12.65
N LEU A 255 -2.17 -10.85 11.81
CA LEU A 255 -1.82 -12.02 11.00
C LEU A 255 -1.46 -13.25 11.86
N ARG A 256 -0.82 -13.04 13.03
CA ARG A 256 -0.57 -14.11 14.02
C ARG A 256 -1.87 -14.57 14.68
N ALA A 257 -2.67 -13.64 15.19
CA ALA A 257 -3.94 -13.96 15.84
C ALA A 257 -4.87 -14.78 14.95
N GLU A 258 -4.88 -14.48 13.64
CA GLU A 258 -5.66 -15.22 12.62
C GLU A 258 -4.93 -16.46 12.09
N ARG A 259 -3.76 -16.78 12.64
CA ARG A 259 -2.89 -17.90 12.22
C ARG A 259 -2.56 -17.89 10.72
N VAL A 260 -2.36 -16.70 10.16
CA VAL A 260 -1.87 -16.51 8.77
C VAL A 260 -0.36 -16.62 8.71
N ILE A 261 0.34 -16.13 9.75
CA ILE A 261 1.79 -16.28 9.91
C ILE A 261 2.11 -16.96 11.26
N PRO A 262 3.27 -17.61 11.40
CA PRO A 262 3.64 -18.29 12.64
C PRO A 262 3.97 -17.30 13.76
N GLU A 263 3.74 -17.73 14.99
CA GLU A 263 4.15 -17.01 16.20
C GLU A 263 5.68 -16.79 16.26
N VAL A 264 6.08 -15.71 16.91
CA VAL A 264 7.49 -15.46 17.25
C VAL A 264 7.80 -16.21 18.53
N LYS A 265 8.51 -17.34 18.43
CA LYS A 265 8.99 -18.06 19.61
C LYS A 265 10.12 -17.28 20.24
N VAL A 266 9.90 -16.73 21.42
CA VAL A 266 10.98 -16.15 22.25
C VAL A 266 11.94 -17.29 22.60
N ARG A 267 13.19 -17.19 22.14
CA ARG A 267 14.25 -18.13 22.52
C ARG A 267 14.82 -17.81 23.88
#